data_0a460996460f5edd02eef135ffe9c859
#
_entry.id   0a460996460f5edd02eef135ffe9c859
#
_cell.length_a   1.000
_cell.length_b   1.000
_cell.length_c   1.000
_cell.angle_alpha   90.00
_cell.angle_beta   90.00
_cell.angle_gamma   90.00
#
_symmetry.space_group_name_H-M   'P 1'
#
loop_
_entity.id
_entity.type
_entity.pdbx_description
1 polymer ?
#
loop_
_entity_poly.entity_id
_entity_poly.type
_entity_poly.pdbx_seq_one_letter_code
_entity_poly.pdbx_strand_id
1 'polypeptide(L)'
;KRIAEEGVDSSADLYITADAGRCGAMEAKGLLQGGLSSATIKASVPKNFRTNKWVGVAKRARIIYYSPERVSGAELSGLTYEGLADPKWKGRLVIRKSSNIYNKSLVASLIANNGKKATAEWAKGVVANMARESTGNDRAQIMAVAAGEADIAVANPYYLALMLSGYKGAEHQAAAKKVK
;
A
#
# COMPACT_ATOMS: atom_id res chain seq x y z
N LYS A 1 -10.91 -17.40 1.63
CA LYS A 1 -11.51 -18.38 2.53
C LYS A 1 -12.26 -19.44 1.73
N ARG A 2 -13.36 -19.11 1.07
CA ARG A 2 -14.27 -20.05 0.41
C ARG A 2 -13.54 -21.03 -0.53
N ILE A 3 -12.75 -20.59 -1.49
CA ILE A 3 -11.97 -21.48 -2.38
C ILE A 3 -11.06 -22.43 -1.60
N ALA A 4 -10.48 -21.98 -0.47
CA ALA A 4 -9.60 -22.81 0.34
C ALA A 4 -10.36 -23.84 1.21
N GLU A 5 -11.64 -23.61 1.46
CA GLU A 5 -12.54 -24.52 2.17
C GLU A 5 -13.15 -25.55 1.21
N GLU A 6 -13.49 -25.13 0.01
CA GLU A 6 -14.05 -25.98 -1.06
C GLU A 6 -12.98 -26.83 -1.77
N GLY A 7 -11.72 -26.36 -1.81
CA GLY A 7 -10.62 -27.07 -2.43
C GLY A 7 -10.86 -27.32 -3.93
N VAL A 8 -10.74 -28.56 -4.36
CA VAL A 8 -10.92 -29.00 -5.75
C VAL A 8 -12.38 -28.93 -6.23
N ASP A 9 -13.32 -28.91 -5.29
CA ASP A 9 -14.76 -28.83 -5.59
C ASP A 9 -15.23 -27.38 -5.73
N SER A 10 -14.33 -26.40 -5.65
CA SER A 10 -14.68 -25.00 -5.84
C SER A 10 -15.16 -24.74 -7.25
N SER A 11 -16.32 -24.09 -7.37
CA SER A 11 -16.89 -23.63 -8.65
C SER A 11 -16.24 -22.36 -9.21
N ALA A 12 -15.15 -21.88 -8.60
CA ALA A 12 -14.48 -20.66 -9.01
C ALA A 12 -13.47 -20.91 -10.13
N ASP A 13 -13.74 -20.41 -11.31
CA ASP A 13 -12.83 -20.48 -12.47
C ASP A 13 -11.71 -19.44 -12.39
N LEU A 14 -11.98 -18.29 -11.75
CA LEU A 14 -11.05 -17.17 -11.74
C LEU A 14 -10.97 -16.52 -10.35
N TYR A 15 -9.73 -16.34 -9.86
CA TYR A 15 -9.44 -15.61 -8.64
C TYR A 15 -8.81 -14.25 -8.94
N ILE A 16 -9.56 -13.17 -8.73
CA ILE A 16 -9.06 -11.80 -8.88
C ILE A 16 -8.88 -11.17 -7.50
N THR A 17 -7.70 -10.63 -7.24
CA THR A 17 -7.41 -10.00 -5.96
C THR A 17 -6.48 -8.80 -6.09
N ALA A 18 -6.47 -7.94 -5.09
CA ALA A 18 -5.46 -6.91 -4.93
C ALA A 18 -4.25 -7.49 -4.19
N ASP A 19 -3.07 -7.29 -4.74
CA ASP A 19 -1.78 -7.66 -4.17
C ASP A 19 -1.29 -9.09 -4.47
N ALA A 20 -0.05 -9.16 -4.94
CA ALA A 20 0.62 -10.41 -5.31
C ALA A 20 0.80 -11.37 -4.11
N GLY A 21 0.91 -10.85 -2.88
CA GLY A 21 1.03 -11.67 -1.68
C GLY A 21 -0.18 -12.58 -1.45
N ARG A 22 -1.37 -12.16 -1.88
CA ARG A 22 -2.58 -13.02 -1.84
C ARG A 22 -2.54 -14.09 -2.92
N CYS A 23 -2.05 -13.77 -4.11
CA CYS A 23 -1.86 -14.76 -5.17
C CYS A 23 -0.81 -15.80 -4.75
N GLY A 24 0.33 -15.36 -4.20
CA GLY A 24 1.37 -16.25 -3.68
C GLY A 24 0.87 -17.17 -2.54
N ALA A 25 0.01 -16.65 -1.66
CA ALA A 25 -0.59 -17.46 -0.60
C ALA A 25 -1.55 -18.55 -1.14
N MET A 26 -2.28 -18.26 -2.22
CA MET A 26 -3.12 -19.25 -2.90
C MET A 26 -2.26 -20.28 -3.66
N GLU A 27 -1.20 -19.82 -4.30
CA GLU A 27 -0.22 -20.70 -4.99
C GLU A 27 0.46 -21.66 -4.01
N ALA A 28 0.94 -21.15 -2.86
CA ALA A 28 1.57 -21.95 -1.81
C ALA A 28 0.65 -23.04 -1.22
N LYS A 29 -0.66 -22.83 -1.27
CA LYS A 29 -1.68 -23.81 -0.86
C LYS A 29 -2.09 -24.78 -1.97
N GLY A 30 -1.50 -24.68 -3.17
CA GLY A 30 -1.87 -25.52 -4.29
C GLY A 30 -3.25 -25.23 -4.92
N LEU A 31 -3.85 -24.06 -4.61
CA LEU A 31 -5.21 -23.71 -5.01
C LEU A 31 -5.30 -22.98 -6.35
N LEU A 32 -4.19 -22.78 -7.03
CA LEU A 32 -4.13 -22.18 -8.36
C LEU A 32 -3.66 -23.20 -9.39
N GLN A 33 -4.40 -23.31 -10.47
CA GLN A 33 -4.01 -24.14 -11.62
C GLN A 33 -2.83 -23.48 -12.36
N GLY A 34 -1.89 -24.29 -12.87
CA GLY A 34 -0.79 -23.82 -13.68
C GLY A 34 -1.17 -23.59 -15.15
N GLY A 35 -0.20 -23.18 -15.95
CA GLY A 35 -0.39 -23.01 -17.40
C GLY A 35 -0.60 -21.57 -17.88
N LEU A 36 -0.58 -20.59 -17.00
CA LEU A 36 -0.66 -19.17 -17.36
C LEU A 36 0.65 -18.66 -17.99
N SER A 37 1.00 -19.22 -19.14
CA SER A 37 2.24 -18.90 -19.85
C SER A 37 2.01 -18.81 -21.36
N SER A 38 1.65 -17.62 -21.85
CA SER A 38 1.61 -17.31 -23.26
C SER A 38 2.73 -16.36 -23.68
N ALA A 39 3.02 -16.29 -24.98
CA ALA A 39 3.96 -15.31 -25.53
C ALA A 39 3.54 -13.87 -25.19
N THR A 40 2.24 -13.56 -25.27
CA THR A 40 1.66 -12.25 -24.93
C THR A 40 1.89 -11.90 -23.48
N ILE A 41 1.61 -12.81 -22.53
CA ILE A 41 1.86 -12.58 -21.11
C ILE A 41 3.36 -12.34 -20.85
N LYS A 42 4.23 -13.12 -21.48
CA LYS A 42 5.69 -12.97 -21.32
C LYS A 42 6.20 -11.63 -21.85
N ALA A 43 5.65 -11.14 -22.95
CA ALA A 43 6.01 -9.87 -23.55
C ALA A 43 5.47 -8.66 -22.75
N SER A 44 4.25 -8.76 -22.20
CA SER A 44 3.55 -7.63 -21.58
C SER A 44 3.77 -7.50 -20.08
N VAL A 45 4.06 -8.60 -19.36
CA VAL A 45 4.18 -8.60 -17.90
C VAL A 45 5.60 -8.98 -17.49
N PRO A 46 6.33 -8.11 -16.77
CA PRO A 46 7.67 -8.42 -16.27
C PRO A 46 7.69 -9.69 -15.41
N LYS A 47 8.81 -10.43 -15.44
CA LYS A 47 8.97 -11.73 -14.77
C LYS A 47 8.63 -11.71 -13.27
N ASN A 48 8.95 -10.62 -12.58
CA ASN A 48 8.67 -10.44 -11.15
C ASN A 48 7.21 -10.17 -10.80
N PHE A 49 6.34 -9.97 -11.82
CA PHE A 49 4.90 -9.77 -11.64
C PHE A 49 4.06 -10.92 -12.21
N ARG A 50 4.65 -12.08 -12.44
CA ARG A 50 3.95 -13.28 -12.91
C ARG A 50 4.63 -14.56 -12.46
N THR A 51 3.84 -15.61 -12.31
CA THR A 51 4.29 -17.00 -12.28
C THR A 51 3.57 -17.78 -13.38
N ASN A 52 3.66 -19.10 -13.39
CA ASN A 52 2.81 -19.91 -14.27
C ASN A 52 1.39 -20.10 -13.73
N LYS A 53 1.06 -19.54 -12.56
CA LYS A 53 -0.21 -19.71 -11.86
C LYS A 53 -0.96 -18.41 -11.60
N TRP A 54 -0.31 -17.27 -11.72
CA TRP A 54 -0.96 -15.96 -11.62
C TRP A 54 -0.20 -14.90 -12.43
N VAL A 55 -0.90 -13.83 -12.77
CA VAL A 55 -0.36 -12.70 -13.53
C VAL A 55 -0.85 -11.38 -12.91
N GLY A 56 0.05 -10.43 -12.77
CA GLY A 56 -0.27 -9.06 -12.36
C GLY A 56 -0.79 -8.25 -13.53
N VAL A 57 -2.04 -7.81 -13.46
CA VAL A 57 -2.70 -6.99 -14.51
C VAL A 57 -2.60 -5.49 -14.26
N ALA A 58 -2.19 -5.08 -13.05
CA ALA A 58 -1.94 -3.69 -12.68
C ALA A 58 -0.93 -3.61 -11.55
N LYS A 59 -0.13 -2.57 -11.52
CA LYS A 59 0.77 -2.27 -10.40
C LYS A 59 0.38 -0.95 -9.74
N ARG A 60 0.66 -0.86 -8.43
CA ARG A 60 0.38 0.32 -7.61
C ARG A 60 1.62 0.66 -6.80
N ALA A 61 1.78 1.93 -6.51
CA ALA A 61 2.77 2.39 -5.54
C ALA A 61 2.06 2.81 -4.25
N ARG A 62 2.72 2.69 -3.13
CA ARG A 62 2.40 3.49 -1.96
C ARG A 62 3.23 4.75 -2.06
N ILE A 63 2.64 5.90 -1.84
CA ILE A 63 3.35 7.17 -1.91
C ILE A 63 3.20 7.92 -0.60
N ILE A 64 4.10 8.87 -0.38
CA ILE A 64 4.06 9.74 0.79
C ILE A 64 3.28 10.98 0.36
N TYR A 65 2.16 11.22 1.02
CA TYR A 65 1.38 12.43 0.93
C TYR A 65 1.79 13.40 2.02
N TYR A 66 1.69 14.69 1.75
CA TYR A 66 2.06 15.71 2.71
C TYR A 66 1.19 16.98 2.59
N SER A 67 1.15 17.76 3.66
CA SER A 67 0.58 19.11 3.65
C SER A 67 1.62 20.11 3.13
N PRO A 68 1.41 20.77 2.01
CA PRO A 68 2.36 21.77 1.50
C PRO A 68 2.48 23.02 2.39
N GLU A 69 1.51 23.22 3.30
CA GLU A 69 1.53 24.33 4.26
C GLU A 69 2.40 24.03 5.50
N ARG A 70 2.58 22.74 5.85
CA ARG A 70 3.25 22.32 7.08
C ARG A 70 4.54 21.55 6.86
N VAL A 71 4.80 21.12 5.64
CA VAL A 71 6.03 20.39 5.29
C VAL A 71 6.73 21.13 4.16
N SER A 72 7.95 21.54 4.41
CA SER A 72 8.79 22.24 3.45
C SER A 72 9.41 21.30 2.41
N GLY A 73 9.79 21.82 1.26
CA GLY A 73 10.54 21.06 0.25
C GLY A 73 11.88 20.54 0.79
N ALA A 74 12.51 21.26 1.71
CA ALA A 74 13.76 20.84 2.34
C ALA A 74 13.56 19.60 3.22
N GLU A 75 12.44 19.50 3.96
CA GLU A 75 12.11 18.33 4.77
C GLU A 75 11.82 17.08 3.91
N LEU A 76 11.33 17.27 2.68
CA LEU A 76 11.01 16.22 1.73
C LEU A 76 12.21 15.78 0.91
N SER A 77 13.25 16.60 0.82
CA SER A 77 14.41 16.31 0.00
C SER A 77 15.06 14.99 0.45
N GLY A 78 15.13 14.02 -0.46
CA GLY A 78 15.66 12.69 -0.19
C GLY A 78 14.79 11.82 0.74
N LEU A 79 13.56 12.22 1.05
CA LEU A 79 12.67 11.41 1.89
C LEU A 79 12.31 10.10 1.20
N THR A 80 12.70 9.01 1.83
CA THR A 80 12.34 7.63 1.45
C THR A 80 11.40 7.03 2.49
N TYR A 81 10.98 5.78 2.28
CA TYR A 81 10.22 5.05 3.32
C TYR A 81 11.02 4.89 4.61
N GLU A 82 12.32 4.66 4.50
CA GLU A 82 13.22 4.51 5.65
C GLU A 82 13.24 5.79 6.48
N GLY A 83 13.26 6.95 5.84
CA GLY A 83 13.24 8.26 6.48
C GLY A 83 11.96 8.58 7.26
N LEU A 84 10.88 7.80 7.11
CA LEU A 84 9.66 7.95 7.91
C LEU A 84 9.88 7.56 9.39
N ALA A 85 10.93 6.83 9.71
CA ALA A 85 11.31 6.49 11.07
C ALA A 85 12.11 7.59 11.79
N ASP A 86 12.53 8.63 11.08
CA ASP A 86 13.26 9.76 11.66
C ASP A 86 12.41 10.46 12.71
N PRO A 87 12.92 10.72 13.94
CA PRO A 87 12.21 11.43 15.00
C PRO A 87 11.66 12.81 14.64
N LYS A 88 12.14 13.46 13.58
CA LYS A 88 11.58 14.72 13.06
C LYS A 88 10.10 14.61 12.70
N TRP A 89 9.61 13.39 12.42
CA TRP A 89 8.20 13.12 12.09
C TRP A 89 7.35 12.77 13.31
N LYS A 90 7.86 12.89 14.52
CA LYS A 90 7.13 12.56 15.76
C LYS A 90 5.83 13.36 15.87
N GLY A 91 4.70 12.65 15.99
CA GLY A 91 3.37 13.25 16.05
C GLY A 91 2.88 13.84 14.72
N ARG A 92 3.58 13.55 13.59
CA ARG A 92 3.30 14.16 12.28
C ARG A 92 2.91 13.14 11.19
N LEU A 93 2.98 11.84 11.49
CA LEU A 93 2.77 10.74 10.53
C LEU A 93 1.44 10.04 10.79
N VAL A 94 0.70 9.73 9.74
CA VAL A 94 -0.42 8.78 9.78
C VAL A 94 -0.26 7.69 8.71
N ILE A 95 -0.60 6.49 9.10
CA ILE A 95 -0.60 5.32 8.22
C ILE A 95 -1.72 4.38 8.65
N ARG A 96 -2.33 3.66 7.71
CA ARG A 96 -3.39 2.70 8.04
C ARG A 96 -2.85 1.48 8.81
N LYS A 97 -3.77 0.65 9.35
CA LYS A 97 -3.44 -0.54 10.16
C LYS A 97 -2.44 -1.46 9.48
N SER A 98 -1.48 -1.97 10.26
CA SER A 98 -0.45 -2.93 9.84
C SER A 98 -1.02 -4.26 9.32
N SER A 99 -2.22 -4.65 9.78
CA SER A 99 -2.92 -5.84 9.29
C SER A 99 -3.38 -5.74 7.84
N ASN A 100 -3.42 -4.54 7.27
CA ASN A 100 -3.82 -4.35 5.88
C ASN A 100 -2.76 -4.85 4.91
N ILE A 101 -3.23 -5.48 3.81
CA ILE A 101 -2.34 -6.09 2.80
C ILE A 101 -1.35 -5.09 2.20
N TYR A 102 -1.72 -3.83 1.99
CA TYR A 102 -0.83 -2.82 1.40
C TYR A 102 0.34 -2.48 2.31
N ASN A 103 0.12 -2.39 3.63
CA ASN A 103 1.21 -2.21 4.59
C ASN A 103 2.05 -3.47 4.73
N LYS A 104 1.43 -4.65 4.71
CA LYS A 104 2.17 -5.92 4.70
C LYS A 104 3.12 -6.02 3.51
N SER A 105 2.68 -5.60 2.33
CA SER A 105 3.51 -5.57 1.12
C SER A 105 4.63 -4.55 1.22
N LEU A 106 4.38 -3.36 1.78
CA LEU A 106 5.42 -2.38 2.04
C LEU A 106 6.48 -2.94 3.00
N VAL A 107 6.06 -3.51 4.12
CA VAL A 107 6.97 -4.13 5.10
C VAL A 107 7.74 -5.30 4.48
N ALA A 108 7.09 -6.14 3.67
CA ALA A 108 7.75 -7.23 2.96
C ALA A 108 8.81 -6.72 1.99
N SER A 109 8.54 -5.63 1.28
CA SER A 109 9.52 -4.98 0.40
C SER A 109 10.72 -4.45 1.19
N LEU A 110 10.50 -3.80 2.32
CA LEU A 110 11.57 -3.32 3.19
C LEU A 110 12.39 -4.48 3.77
N ILE A 111 11.76 -5.59 4.16
CA ILE A 111 12.47 -6.79 4.60
C ILE A 111 13.36 -7.35 3.48
N ALA A 112 12.86 -7.39 2.27
CA ALA A 112 13.61 -7.92 1.12
C ALA A 112 14.82 -7.06 0.76
N ASN A 113 14.73 -5.73 0.92
CA ASN A 113 15.79 -4.80 0.58
C ASN A 113 16.76 -4.53 1.75
N ASN A 114 16.25 -4.43 2.97
CA ASN A 114 17.00 -3.93 4.13
C ASN A 114 17.21 -5.00 5.22
N GLY A 115 16.57 -6.16 5.09
CA GLY A 115 16.60 -7.24 6.06
C GLY A 115 15.62 -7.05 7.23
N LYS A 116 15.35 -8.13 7.95
CA LYS A 116 14.35 -8.17 9.03
C LYS A 116 14.67 -7.24 10.19
N LYS A 117 15.94 -7.18 10.63
CA LYS A 117 16.36 -6.38 11.79
C LYS A 117 16.17 -4.88 11.52
N ALA A 118 16.68 -4.37 10.41
CA ALA A 118 16.53 -2.96 10.04
C ALA A 118 15.05 -2.58 9.85
N THR A 119 14.26 -3.45 9.22
CA THR A 119 12.82 -3.22 9.05
C THR A 119 12.06 -3.22 10.38
N ALA A 120 12.45 -4.03 11.34
CA ALA A 120 11.84 -4.02 12.68
C ALA A 120 12.12 -2.70 13.41
N GLU A 121 13.33 -2.19 13.37
CA GLU A 121 13.67 -0.89 13.95
C GLU A 121 12.95 0.25 13.21
N TRP A 122 12.90 0.22 11.89
CA TRP A 122 12.09 1.15 11.10
C TRP A 122 10.61 1.15 11.54
N ALA A 123 10.02 -0.02 11.71
CA ALA A 123 8.62 -0.13 12.13
C ALA A 123 8.37 0.48 13.52
N LYS A 124 9.30 0.29 14.46
CA LYS A 124 9.26 0.95 15.78
C LYS A 124 9.30 2.48 15.64
N GLY A 125 10.21 3.00 14.83
CA GLY A 125 10.32 4.44 14.56
C GLY A 125 9.06 5.01 13.92
N VAL A 126 8.49 4.33 12.93
CA VAL A 126 7.22 4.73 12.30
C VAL A 126 6.09 4.77 13.34
N VAL A 127 5.97 3.76 14.20
CA VAL A 127 4.95 3.74 15.26
C VAL A 127 5.16 4.88 16.25
N ALA A 128 6.40 5.16 16.64
CA ALA A 128 6.73 6.28 17.56
C ALA A 128 6.42 7.66 16.95
N ASN A 129 6.42 7.76 15.62
CA ASN A 129 6.14 9.01 14.90
C ASN A 129 4.66 9.23 14.58
N MET A 130 3.80 8.24 14.84
CA MET A 130 2.38 8.38 14.52
C MET A 130 1.71 9.47 15.35
N ALA A 131 0.92 10.31 14.65
CA ALA A 131 0.11 11.36 15.27
C ALA A 131 -1.08 10.79 16.07
N ARG A 132 -1.56 9.62 15.66
CA ARG A 132 -2.66 8.89 16.31
C ARG A 132 -2.59 7.40 16.00
N GLU A 133 -3.39 6.62 16.68
CA GLU A 133 -3.59 5.22 16.33
C GLU A 133 -4.09 5.05 14.88
N SER A 134 -3.63 3.97 14.26
CA SER A 134 -4.02 3.65 12.88
C SER A 134 -5.50 3.28 12.79
N THR A 135 -6.29 4.13 12.14
CA THR A 135 -7.70 3.90 11.88
C THR A 135 -8.03 4.14 10.39
N GLY A 136 -9.14 3.59 9.93
CA GLY A 136 -9.65 3.82 8.60
C GLY A 136 -8.78 3.24 7.47
N ASN A 137 -9.13 3.62 6.25
CA ASN A 137 -8.42 3.26 5.02
C ASN A 137 -7.45 4.37 4.57
N ASP A 138 -6.83 4.21 3.41
CA ASP A 138 -5.88 5.21 2.86
C ASP A 138 -6.52 6.60 2.67
N ARG A 139 -7.82 6.66 2.32
CA ARG A 139 -8.55 7.94 2.22
C ARG A 139 -8.63 8.66 3.56
N ALA A 140 -8.87 7.92 4.64
CA ALA A 140 -8.90 8.48 5.98
C ALA A 140 -7.53 9.08 6.40
N GLN A 141 -6.43 8.54 5.91
CA GLN A 141 -5.10 9.10 6.14
C GLN A 141 -4.91 10.43 5.36
N ILE A 142 -5.36 10.48 4.10
CA ILE A 142 -5.33 11.71 3.30
C ILE A 142 -6.20 12.79 3.94
N MET A 143 -7.41 12.43 4.42
CA MET A 143 -8.31 13.34 5.15
C MET A 143 -7.67 13.88 6.42
N ALA A 144 -6.95 13.04 7.19
CA ALA A 144 -6.26 13.44 8.41
C ALA A 144 -5.17 14.50 8.13
N VAL A 145 -4.41 14.34 7.04
CA VAL A 145 -3.43 15.35 6.60
C VAL A 145 -4.14 16.64 6.20
N ALA A 146 -5.22 16.56 5.42
CA ALA A 146 -5.99 17.73 5.00
C ALA A 146 -6.63 18.49 6.19
N ALA A 147 -7.00 17.78 7.25
CA ALA A 147 -7.57 18.34 8.47
C ALA A 147 -6.53 18.88 9.49
N GLY A 148 -5.23 18.60 9.26
CA GLY A 148 -4.18 19.05 10.18
C GLY A 148 -3.90 18.10 11.35
N GLU A 149 -4.49 16.89 11.35
CA GLU A 149 -4.20 15.88 12.38
C GLU A 149 -2.77 15.30 12.23
N ALA A 150 -2.22 15.35 11.02
CA ALA A 150 -0.85 14.93 10.71
C ALA A 150 -0.33 15.74 9.53
N ASP A 151 0.98 15.71 9.31
CA ASP A 151 1.62 16.43 8.23
C ASP A 151 1.91 15.55 7.02
N ILE A 152 2.15 14.26 7.26
CA ILE A 152 2.43 13.27 6.21
C ILE A 152 1.59 12.00 6.39
N ALA A 153 1.31 11.34 5.26
CA ALA A 153 0.59 10.07 5.22
C ALA A 153 1.18 9.12 4.18
N VAL A 154 1.09 7.83 4.41
CA VAL A 154 1.42 6.81 3.40
C VAL A 154 0.15 6.17 2.88
N ALA A 155 -0.14 6.36 1.58
CA ALA A 155 -1.35 5.86 0.94
C ALA A 155 -1.13 5.50 -0.54
N ASN A 156 -2.07 4.78 -1.13
CA ASN A 156 -2.03 4.47 -2.56
C ASN A 156 -2.53 5.64 -3.40
N PRO A 157 -1.93 5.93 -4.58
CA PRO A 157 -2.20 7.14 -5.36
C PRO A 157 -3.64 7.23 -5.88
N TYR A 158 -4.28 6.13 -6.20
CA TYR A 158 -5.64 6.15 -6.73
C TYR A 158 -6.69 6.69 -5.74
N TYR A 159 -6.42 6.67 -4.43
CA TYR A 159 -7.33 7.27 -3.45
C TYR A 159 -7.42 8.78 -3.62
N LEU A 160 -6.28 9.48 -3.78
CA LEU A 160 -6.26 10.91 -4.03
C LEU A 160 -6.94 11.25 -5.37
N ALA A 161 -6.64 10.49 -6.43
CA ALA A 161 -7.26 10.67 -7.73
C ALA A 161 -8.79 10.58 -7.66
N LEU A 162 -9.32 9.57 -6.96
CA LEU A 162 -10.76 9.41 -6.74
C LEU A 162 -11.37 10.53 -5.87
N MET A 163 -10.62 11.08 -4.93
CA MET A 163 -11.09 12.22 -4.14
C MET A 163 -11.11 13.48 -4.99
N LEU A 164 -10.06 13.74 -5.78
CA LEU A 164 -9.98 14.91 -6.68
C LEU A 164 -11.07 14.90 -7.76
N SER A 165 -11.47 13.73 -8.27
CA SER A 165 -12.56 13.61 -9.24
C SER A 165 -13.94 13.99 -8.70
N GLY A 166 -14.08 14.18 -7.39
CA GLY A 166 -15.37 14.45 -6.74
C GLY A 166 -16.27 13.23 -6.57
N TYR A 167 -15.85 12.04 -7.01
CA TYR A 167 -16.63 10.79 -6.90
C TYR A 167 -17.05 10.46 -5.47
N LYS A 168 -16.33 10.96 -4.47
CA LYS A 168 -16.62 10.74 -3.03
C LYS A 168 -17.26 11.95 -2.34
N GLY A 169 -17.71 12.93 -3.11
CA GLY A 169 -18.38 14.14 -2.62
C GLY A 169 -17.43 15.33 -2.46
N ALA A 170 -18.04 16.51 -2.31
CA ALA A 170 -17.34 17.79 -2.28
C ALA A 170 -16.35 17.94 -1.12
N GLU A 171 -16.68 17.40 0.05
CA GLU A 171 -15.80 17.41 1.23
C GLU A 171 -14.46 16.70 0.93
N HIS A 172 -14.53 15.48 0.39
CA HIS A 172 -13.33 14.74 0.00
C HIS A 172 -12.53 15.43 -1.09
N GLN A 173 -13.22 16.05 -2.05
CA GLN A 173 -12.56 16.81 -3.11
C GLN A 173 -11.84 18.05 -2.57
N ALA A 174 -12.47 18.79 -1.66
CA ALA A 174 -11.84 19.94 -0.99
C ALA A 174 -10.62 19.52 -0.15
N ALA A 175 -10.72 18.43 0.59
CA ALA A 175 -9.61 17.88 1.35
C ALA A 175 -8.44 17.45 0.46
N ALA A 176 -8.72 16.78 -0.66
CA ALA A 176 -7.70 16.33 -1.60
C ALA A 176 -6.88 17.46 -2.20
N LYS A 177 -7.48 18.65 -2.38
CA LYS A 177 -6.80 19.85 -2.89
C LYS A 177 -5.79 20.45 -1.91
N LYS A 178 -5.86 20.10 -0.63
CA LYS A 178 -4.93 20.56 0.43
C LYS A 178 -3.71 19.67 0.59
N VAL A 179 -3.64 18.58 -0.15
CA VAL A 179 -2.60 17.54 0.01
C VAL A 179 -1.86 17.33 -1.31
N LYS A 180 -0.57 17.16 -1.23
CA LYS A 180 0.29 16.81 -2.36
C LYS A 180 0.95 15.45 -2.16
#